data_830f4de0485e131590346a5f85a276b3
#
_entry.id   830f4de0485e131590346a5f85a276b3
#
_cell.length_a   1.000
_cell.length_b   1.000
_cell.length_c   1.000
_cell.angle_alpha   90.00
_cell.angle_beta   90.00
_cell.angle_gamma   90.00
#
_symmetry.space_group_name_H-M   'P 1'
#
loop_
_entity.id
_entity.type
_entity.pdbx_description
1 polymer ?
#
loop_
_entity_poly.entity_id
_entity_poly.type
_entity_poly.pdbx_seq_one_letter_code
_entity_poly.pdbx_strand_id
1 'polypeptide(L)'
;MNVFRPPGSSTLPRFRPVNTRKRVQVVAIVLAACIGIGIVAWTLGVNSQNDFSTECERDQYVPPVPDATLVNVYNGTQIIGLGATVADELRAHGFTIGKIENDPLRRKIRGTGELRGGTSGAHNIEALRSWQPGLAVVDDGRKGPEVDFVLGAKFTKLNDTAEPPPGTPQTACKPGTGNG
;
A
#
# COMPACT_ATOMS: atom_id res chain seq x y z
N MET A 1 49.96 -67.11 65.28
CA MET A 1 50.32 -65.69 65.40
C MET A 1 50.11 -65.04 64.04
N ASN A 2 48.98 -64.36 63.82
CA ASN A 2 48.65 -63.63 62.60
C ASN A 2 49.06 -62.18 62.76
N VAL A 3 50.03 -61.76 61.95
CA VAL A 3 50.48 -60.36 61.90
C VAL A 3 49.57 -59.61 60.97
N PHE A 4 48.80 -58.70 61.57
CA PHE A 4 47.89 -57.77 60.85
C PHE A 4 48.71 -56.68 60.17
N ARG A 5 48.66 -56.56 58.80
CA ARG A 5 49.29 -55.49 58.00
C ARG A 5 48.28 -54.37 57.73
N PRO A 6 48.54 -53.16 58.13
CA PRO A 6 47.60 -52.10 57.85
C PRO A 6 47.58 -51.74 56.36
N PRO A 7 46.42 -51.30 55.79
CA PRO A 7 46.28 -50.91 54.38
C PRO A 7 47.02 -49.63 54.11
N GLY A 8 47.62 -49.54 52.89
CA GLY A 8 48.44 -48.46 52.42
C GLY A 8 47.66 -47.12 52.29
N SER A 9 48.39 -46.05 52.61
CA SER A 9 47.97 -44.71 52.54
C SER A 9 47.60 -44.31 51.07
N SER A 10 46.33 -43.97 50.82
CA SER A 10 45.87 -43.36 49.57
C SER A 10 46.47 -42.00 49.43
N THR A 11 47.35 -41.82 48.42
CA THR A 11 47.87 -40.57 48.02
C THR A 11 46.80 -39.71 47.36
N LEU A 12 46.34 -38.70 48.05
CA LEU A 12 45.40 -37.69 47.49
C LEU A 12 46.04 -36.98 46.29
N PRO A 13 45.31 -36.73 45.22
CA PRO A 13 45.84 -36.01 44.06
C PRO A 13 46.25 -34.59 44.45
N ARG A 14 47.51 -34.22 44.19
CA ARG A 14 47.99 -32.86 44.36
C ARG A 14 47.30 -31.95 43.37
N PHE A 15 46.45 -31.08 43.86
CA PHE A 15 45.92 -29.97 43.07
C PHE A 15 47.08 -29.06 42.68
N ARG A 16 47.40 -28.95 41.38
CA ARG A 16 48.34 -27.95 40.87
C ARG A 16 47.72 -26.56 41.04
N PRO A 17 48.39 -25.59 41.66
CA PRO A 17 47.88 -24.23 41.74
C PRO A 17 47.72 -23.66 40.31
N VAL A 18 46.51 -23.36 39.93
CA VAL A 18 46.24 -22.72 38.64
C VAL A 18 46.77 -21.31 38.71
N ASN A 19 47.67 -20.95 37.78
CA ASN A 19 48.39 -19.68 37.76
C ASN A 19 47.38 -18.53 37.63
N THR A 20 47.03 -17.91 38.73
CA THR A 20 46.04 -16.84 38.88
C THR A 20 46.34 -15.66 37.97
N ARG A 21 47.63 -15.39 37.72
CA ARG A 21 48.04 -14.32 36.82
C ARG A 21 47.59 -14.54 35.35
N LYS A 22 47.67 -15.78 34.86
CA LYS A 22 47.22 -16.11 33.51
C LYS A 22 45.68 -16.02 33.40
N ARG A 23 44.95 -16.36 34.43
CA ARG A 23 43.48 -16.22 34.44
C ARG A 23 43.07 -14.75 34.44
N VAL A 24 43.70 -13.92 35.24
CA VAL A 24 43.43 -12.47 35.24
C VAL A 24 43.77 -11.85 33.92
N GLN A 25 44.87 -12.23 33.25
CA GLN A 25 45.22 -11.72 31.92
C GLN A 25 44.16 -12.13 30.86
N VAL A 26 43.69 -13.38 30.85
CA VAL A 26 42.69 -13.85 29.91
C VAL A 26 41.34 -13.10 30.11
N VAL A 27 40.90 -12.92 31.35
CA VAL A 27 39.70 -12.17 31.68
C VAL A 27 39.83 -10.71 31.26
N ALA A 28 40.98 -10.06 31.47
CA ALA A 28 41.21 -8.70 31.06
C ALA A 28 41.17 -8.54 29.53
N ILE A 29 41.73 -9.49 28.77
CA ILE A 29 41.69 -9.47 27.29
C ILE A 29 40.25 -9.66 26.77
N VAL A 30 39.48 -10.57 27.35
CA VAL A 30 38.08 -10.79 26.96
C VAL A 30 37.23 -9.55 27.25
N LEU A 31 37.39 -8.93 28.41
CA LEU A 31 36.66 -7.70 28.73
C LEU A 31 37.02 -6.54 27.79
N ALA A 32 38.30 -6.37 27.46
CA ALA A 32 38.75 -5.35 26.51
C ALA A 32 38.19 -5.60 25.10
N ALA A 33 38.11 -6.87 24.66
CA ALA A 33 37.49 -7.25 23.38
C ALA A 33 35.98 -6.96 23.36
N CYS A 34 35.26 -7.29 24.44
CA CYS A 34 33.84 -7.00 24.55
C CYS A 34 33.53 -5.50 24.53
N ILE A 35 34.35 -4.69 25.21
CA ILE A 35 34.23 -3.23 25.20
C ILE A 35 34.52 -2.69 23.79
N GLY A 36 35.55 -3.19 23.12
CA GLY A 36 35.92 -2.81 21.77
C GLY A 36 34.81 -3.09 20.76
N ILE A 37 34.18 -4.29 20.83
CA ILE A 37 33.04 -4.66 19.98
C ILE A 37 31.82 -3.76 20.26
N GLY A 38 31.57 -3.45 21.54
CA GLY A 38 30.45 -2.56 21.93
C GLY A 38 30.64 -1.13 21.36
N ILE A 39 31.89 -0.58 21.42
CA ILE A 39 32.19 0.75 20.88
C ILE A 39 32.09 0.76 19.36
N VAL A 40 32.59 -0.28 18.67
CA VAL A 40 32.52 -0.39 17.22
C VAL A 40 31.04 -0.52 16.76
N ALA A 41 30.24 -1.30 17.45
CA ALA A 41 28.81 -1.39 17.17
C ALA A 41 28.09 -0.04 17.35
N TRP A 42 28.51 0.73 18.36
CA TRP A 42 27.92 2.06 18.61
C TRP A 42 28.38 3.10 17.60
N THR A 43 29.65 3.06 17.15
CA THR A 43 30.20 4.02 16.17
C THR A 43 29.81 3.70 14.73
N LEU A 44 29.53 2.42 14.39
CA LEU A 44 29.03 2.02 13.06
C LEU A 44 27.54 2.25 12.91
N GLY A 45 26.88 2.86 13.91
CA GLY A 45 25.47 3.18 13.81
C GLY A 45 24.59 1.95 13.57
N VAL A 46 24.98 0.77 14.10
CA VAL A 46 24.02 -0.34 14.25
C VAL A 46 23.09 0.03 15.40
N ASN A 47 22.64 1.27 15.35
CA ASN A 47 21.41 1.67 15.94
C ASN A 47 20.36 1.04 15.02
N SER A 48 19.94 -0.17 15.30
CA SER A 48 18.61 -0.62 14.94
C SER A 48 17.64 0.22 15.76
N GLN A 49 17.64 1.53 15.51
CA GLN A 49 16.42 2.25 15.54
C GLN A 49 15.64 1.57 14.41
N ASN A 50 14.77 0.67 14.80
CA ASN A 50 13.56 0.51 14.06
C ASN A 50 13.08 1.94 13.90
N ASP A 51 13.46 2.58 12.79
CA ASP A 51 12.68 3.65 12.23
C ASP A 51 11.32 2.97 11.99
N PHE A 52 10.51 2.99 13.04
CA PHE A 52 9.10 3.12 12.88
C PHE A 52 8.91 4.51 12.27
N SER A 53 9.47 4.72 11.07
CA SER A 53 8.82 5.58 10.14
C SER A 53 7.44 4.97 10.08
N THR A 54 6.50 5.61 10.76
CA THR A 54 5.10 5.56 10.44
C THR A 54 4.99 6.15 9.04
N GLU A 55 5.71 5.55 8.11
CA GLU A 55 5.39 5.59 6.72
C GLU A 55 4.06 4.86 6.69
N CYS A 56 3.01 5.64 6.96
CA CYS A 56 1.69 5.20 6.59
C CYS A 56 1.84 4.80 5.14
N GLU A 57 2.04 3.50 4.91
CA GLU A 57 1.81 2.91 3.61
C GLU A 57 0.41 3.40 3.27
N ARG A 58 0.40 4.44 2.47
CA ARG A 58 -0.83 5.08 2.02
C ARG A 58 -1.53 3.97 1.29
N ASP A 59 -2.55 3.35 1.97
CA ASP A 59 -3.31 2.25 1.41
C ASP A 59 -3.59 2.62 -0.03
N GLN A 60 -2.96 1.91 -0.94
CA GLN A 60 -3.06 2.21 -2.36
C GLN A 60 -4.54 2.13 -2.70
N TYR A 61 -5.12 3.26 -3.09
CA TYR A 61 -6.54 3.29 -3.42
C TYR A 61 -6.83 2.25 -4.50
N VAL A 62 -7.69 1.31 -4.17
CA VAL A 62 -8.16 0.30 -5.11
C VAL A 62 -9.50 0.79 -5.65
N PRO A 63 -9.57 1.18 -6.92
CA PRO A 63 -10.83 1.63 -7.51
C PRO A 63 -11.84 0.49 -7.53
N PRO A 64 -13.15 0.79 -7.45
CA PRO A 64 -14.18 -0.21 -7.67
C PRO A 64 -13.99 -0.87 -9.02
N VAL A 65 -14.05 -2.21 -9.06
CA VAL A 65 -14.00 -2.95 -10.32
C VAL A 65 -15.30 -2.71 -11.06
N PRO A 66 -15.28 -2.27 -12.33
CA PRO A 66 -16.50 -2.07 -13.11
C PRO A 66 -17.33 -3.36 -13.18
N ASP A 67 -18.63 -3.25 -13.07
CA ASP A 67 -19.53 -4.36 -13.32
C ASP A 67 -19.88 -4.48 -14.82
N ALA A 68 -20.70 -5.47 -15.18
CA ALA A 68 -21.12 -5.70 -16.58
C ALA A 68 -22.11 -4.66 -17.11
N THR A 69 -22.43 -3.64 -16.32
CA THR A 69 -23.36 -2.57 -16.71
C THR A 69 -22.80 -1.73 -17.85
N LEU A 70 -23.63 -1.41 -18.82
CA LEU A 70 -23.23 -0.63 -19.98
C LEU A 70 -22.91 0.82 -19.61
N VAL A 71 -21.74 1.28 -20.05
CA VAL A 71 -21.35 2.68 -20.06
C VAL A 71 -21.46 3.21 -21.47
N ASN A 72 -22.36 4.15 -21.70
CA ASN A 72 -22.46 4.87 -22.98
C ASN A 72 -21.49 6.06 -22.95
N VAL A 73 -20.74 6.26 -24.01
CA VAL A 73 -19.79 7.39 -24.13
C VAL A 73 -20.38 8.39 -25.11
N TYR A 74 -20.71 9.56 -24.61
CA TYR A 74 -21.27 10.65 -25.42
C TYR A 74 -20.28 11.81 -25.56
N ASN A 75 -20.01 12.18 -26.80
CA ASN A 75 -19.18 13.33 -27.09
C ASN A 75 -20.01 14.63 -27.04
N GLY A 76 -19.84 15.41 -25.98
CA GLY A 76 -20.43 16.75 -25.84
C GLY A 76 -19.51 17.88 -26.34
N THR A 77 -18.40 17.51 -27.02
CA THR A 77 -17.41 18.47 -27.55
C THR A 77 -17.49 18.61 -29.09
N GLN A 78 -16.62 19.42 -29.68
CA GLN A 78 -16.45 19.53 -31.13
C GLN A 78 -15.27 18.69 -31.65
N ILE A 79 -14.61 17.90 -30.76
CA ILE A 79 -13.43 17.12 -31.13
C ILE A 79 -13.89 15.80 -31.76
N ILE A 80 -13.61 15.63 -33.05
CA ILE A 80 -13.98 14.41 -33.78
C ILE A 80 -13.17 13.23 -33.25
N GLY A 81 -13.85 12.10 -33.02
CA GLY A 81 -13.20 10.86 -32.57
C GLY A 81 -12.95 10.76 -31.06
N LEU A 82 -13.08 11.86 -30.29
CA LEU A 82 -12.80 11.85 -28.84
C LEU A 82 -13.58 10.78 -28.09
N GLY A 83 -14.88 10.63 -28.39
CA GLY A 83 -15.72 9.60 -27.74
C GLY A 83 -15.22 8.19 -28.00
N ALA A 84 -14.72 7.89 -29.20
CA ALA A 84 -14.17 6.56 -29.52
C ALA A 84 -12.86 6.31 -28.76
N THR A 85 -11.94 7.28 -28.71
CA THR A 85 -10.70 7.18 -27.96
C THR A 85 -10.96 6.90 -26.48
N VAL A 86 -11.86 7.67 -25.87
CA VAL A 86 -12.23 7.49 -24.46
C VAL A 86 -12.91 6.14 -24.20
N ALA A 87 -13.72 5.69 -25.12
CA ALA A 87 -14.35 4.37 -25.03
C ALA A 87 -13.32 3.24 -25.05
N ASP A 88 -12.26 3.36 -25.84
CA ASP A 88 -11.17 2.38 -25.88
C ASP A 88 -10.35 2.40 -24.57
N GLU A 89 -10.06 3.58 -24.02
CA GLU A 89 -9.41 3.72 -22.71
C GLU A 89 -10.27 3.08 -21.61
N LEU A 90 -11.59 3.34 -21.58
CA LEU A 90 -12.50 2.74 -20.60
C LEU A 90 -12.56 1.20 -20.73
N ARG A 91 -12.55 0.66 -21.95
CA ARG A 91 -12.48 -0.81 -22.15
C ARG A 91 -11.19 -1.38 -21.56
N ALA A 92 -10.07 -0.69 -21.73
CA ALA A 92 -8.80 -1.11 -21.12
C ALA A 92 -8.85 -1.14 -19.60
N HIS A 93 -9.70 -0.33 -18.99
CA HIS A 93 -9.98 -0.31 -17.54
C HIS A 93 -11.10 -1.27 -17.12
N GLY A 94 -11.60 -2.11 -18.01
CA GLY A 94 -12.58 -3.16 -17.72
C GLY A 94 -14.04 -2.75 -17.83
N PHE A 95 -14.36 -1.54 -18.30
CA PHE A 95 -15.75 -1.12 -18.51
C PHE A 95 -16.37 -1.76 -19.73
N THR A 96 -17.64 -2.14 -19.62
CA THR A 96 -18.46 -2.61 -20.75
C THR A 96 -19.06 -1.42 -21.47
N ILE A 97 -18.61 -1.15 -22.70
CA ILE A 97 -19.05 0.02 -23.47
C ILE A 97 -20.25 -0.30 -24.33
N GLY A 98 -21.28 0.51 -24.15
CA GLY A 98 -22.49 0.49 -24.95
C GLY A 98 -22.39 1.41 -26.19
N LYS A 99 -23.14 2.50 -26.21
CA LYS A 99 -23.16 3.46 -27.32
C LYS A 99 -21.97 4.40 -27.31
N ILE A 100 -21.51 4.77 -28.50
CA ILE A 100 -20.49 5.79 -28.70
C ILE A 100 -21.06 6.77 -29.73
N GLU A 101 -21.58 7.90 -29.27
CA GLU A 101 -22.31 8.86 -30.09
C GLU A 101 -22.05 10.30 -29.63
N ASN A 102 -22.58 11.29 -30.35
CA ASN A 102 -22.64 12.66 -29.85
C ASN A 102 -23.71 12.79 -28.77
N ASP A 103 -23.57 13.74 -27.84
CA ASP A 103 -24.54 13.92 -26.75
C ASP A 103 -25.95 14.17 -27.34
N PRO A 104 -26.91 13.26 -27.09
CA PRO A 104 -28.26 13.39 -27.62
C PRO A 104 -29.00 14.61 -27.07
N LEU A 105 -28.63 15.07 -25.88
CA LEU A 105 -29.20 16.28 -25.28
C LEU A 105 -28.61 17.55 -25.84
N ARG A 106 -27.52 17.47 -26.62
CA ARG A 106 -26.82 18.61 -27.24
C ARG A 106 -26.51 19.74 -26.25
N ARG A 107 -26.27 19.39 -24.98
CA ARG A 107 -25.98 20.37 -23.94
C ARG A 107 -24.51 20.80 -24.04
N LYS A 108 -24.26 22.08 -23.82
CA LYS A 108 -22.89 22.60 -23.72
C LYS A 108 -22.35 22.37 -22.32
N ILE A 109 -21.54 21.33 -22.14
CA ILE A 109 -20.90 21.00 -20.89
C ILE A 109 -19.58 21.76 -20.84
N ARG A 110 -19.51 22.78 -19.95
CA ARG A 110 -18.33 23.64 -19.81
C ARG A 110 -17.21 23.01 -18.97
N GLY A 111 -17.53 22.00 -18.16
CA GLY A 111 -16.60 21.26 -17.30
C GLY A 111 -15.86 20.15 -18.04
N THR A 112 -15.25 19.26 -17.27
CA THR A 112 -14.59 18.05 -17.78
C THR A 112 -15.62 17.08 -18.37
N GLY A 113 -16.80 16.94 -17.77
CA GLY A 113 -17.87 16.08 -18.25
C GLY A 113 -18.94 15.86 -17.21
N GLU A 114 -19.90 15.01 -17.57
CA GLU A 114 -21.01 14.58 -16.71
C GLU A 114 -21.13 13.05 -16.75
N LEU A 115 -21.45 12.46 -15.59
CA LEU A 115 -21.94 11.09 -15.47
C LEU A 115 -23.44 11.17 -15.23
N ARG A 116 -24.23 10.63 -16.14
CA ARG A 116 -25.70 10.60 -16.04
C ARG A 116 -26.15 9.17 -15.79
N GLY A 117 -26.99 8.97 -14.78
CA GLY A 117 -27.52 7.66 -14.44
C GLY A 117 -28.42 7.73 -13.23
N GLY A 118 -29.15 6.66 -12.96
CA GLY A 118 -29.93 6.51 -11.75
C GLY A 118 -29.17 5.78 -10.64
N THR A 119 -29.85 5.54 -9.54
CA THR A 119 -29.28 4.84 -8.37
C THR A 119 -28.76 3.44 -8.67
N SER A 120 -29.35 2.75 -9.64
CA SER A 120 -28.90 1.42 -10.07
C SER A 120 -27.53 1.44 -10.76
N GLY A 121 -27.09 2.57 -11.30
CA GLY A 121 -25.77 2.76 -11.92
C GLY A 121 -24.69 3.27 -10.97
N ALA A 122 -25.00 3.45 -9.69
CA ALA A 122 -24.11 4.09 -8.72
C ALA A 122 -22.74 3.44 -8.64
N HIS A 123 -22.63 2.12 -8.76
CA HIS A 123 -21.37 1.40 -8.73
C HIS A 123 -20.44 1.83 -9.87
N ASN A 124 -20.91 1.84 -11.11
CA ASN A 124 -20.12 2.30 -12.25
C ASN A 124 -19.89 3.81 -12.26
N ILE A 125 -20.79 4.60 -11.71
CA ILE A 125 -20.56 6.03 -11.49
C ILE A 125 -19.36 6.23 -10.57
N GLU A 126 -19.27 5.48 -9.47
CA GLU A 126 -18.14 5.57 -8.54
C GLU A 126 -16.84 5.07 -9.18
N ALA A 127 -16.91 3.94 -9.91
CA ALA A 127 -15.77 3.44 -10.67
C ALA A 127 -15.25 4.48 -11.68
N LEU A 128 -16.14 5.11 -12.47
CA LEU A 128 -15.77 6.15 -13.43
C LEU A 128 -15.17 7.39 -12.76
N ARG A 129 -15.71 7.80 -11.60
CA ARG A 129 -15.17 8.94 -10.83
C ARG A 129 -13.78 8.69 -10.31
N SER A 130 -13.39 7.43 -10.09
CA SER A 130 -12.02 7.14 -9.68
C SER A 130 -11.00 7.39 -10.81
N TRP A 131 -11.41 7.21 -12.05
CA TRP A 131 -10.56 7.51 -13.22
C TRP A 131 -10.65 8.97 -13.67
N GLN A 132 -11.74 9.66 -13.31
CA GLN A 132 -11.93 11.06 -13.64
C GLN A 132 -12.69 11.79 -12.52
N PRO A 133 -12.01 12.20 -11.44
CA PRO A 133 -12.65 12.77 -10.24
C PRO A 133 -13.43 14.07 -10.47
N GLY A 134 -13.11 14.81 -11.52
CA GLY A 134 -13.73 16.11 -11.83
C GLY A 134 -15.06 16.05 -12.59
N LEU A 135 -15.67 14.85 -12.74
CA LEU A 135 -16.95 14.71 -13.43
C LEU A 135 -18.11 15.10 -12.50
N ALA A 136 -19.08 15.83 -13.06
CA ALA A 136 -20.34 16.11 -12.39
C ALA A 136 -21.24 14.87 -12.45
N VAL A 137 -21.89 14.53 -11.34
CA VAL A 137 -22.88 13.44 -11.31
C VAL A 137 -24.27 14.03 -11.44
N VAL A 138 -25.06 13.50 -12.37
CA VAL A 138 -26.44 13.91 -12.65
C VAL A 138 -27.35 12.71 -12.52
N ASP A 139 -28.20 12.72 -11.51
CA ASP A 139 -29.30 11.75 -11.42
C ASP A 139 -30.37 12.14 -12.43
N ASP A 140 -30.62 11.31 -13.43
CA ASP A 140 -31.62 11.53 -14.46
C ASP A 140 -32.90 10.73 -14.20
N GLY A 141 -33.00 10.07 -13.04
CA GLY A 141 -34.18 9.34 -12.59
C GLY A 141 -34.42 8.03 -13.34
N ARG A 142 -33.47 7.57 -14.20
CA ARG A 142 -33.62 6.28 -14.87
C ARG A 142 -33.58 5.13 -13.87
N LYS A 143 -34.33 4.08 -14.16
CA LYS A 143 -34.35 2.87 -13.31
C LYS A 143 -33.31 1.83 -13.74
N GLY A 144 -32.84 1.93 -14.98
CA GLY A 144 -31.81 1.03 -15.52
C GLY A 144 -30.46 1.30 -14.92
N PRO A 145 -29.56 0.31 -14.96
CA PRO A 145 -28.20 0.44 -14.41
C PRO A 145 -27.24 1.14 -15.36
N GLU A 146 -27.63 1.45 -16.61
CA GLU A 146 -26.75 2.07 -17.61
C GLU A 146 -26.29 3.45 -17.14
N VAL A 147 -25.03 3.77 -17.44
CA VAL A 147 -24.44 5.07 -17.14
C VAL A 147 -24.01 5.75 -18.44
N ASP A 148 -24.32 7.03 -18.57
CA ASP A 148 -23.84 7.84 -19.69
C ASP A 148 -22.66 8.68 -19.23
N PHE A 149 -21.51 8.47 -19.83
CA PHE A 149 -20.34 9.31 -19.66
C PHE A 149 -20.31 10.37 -20.78
N VAL A 150 -20.59 11.60 -20.45
CA VAL A 150 -20.67 12.71 -21.40
C VAL A 150 -19.44 13.59 -21.28
N LEU A 151 -18.68 13.66 -22.35
CA LEU A 151 -17.43 14.45 -22.42
C LEU A 151 -17.75 15.92 -22.53
N GLY A 152 -17.07 16.74 -21.71
CA GLY A 152 -17.24 18.20 -21.70
C GLY A 152 -16.06 18.96 -22.33
N ALA A 153 -16.21 20.26 -22.48
CA ALA A 153 -15.25 21.12 -23.19
C ALA A 153 -13.84 21.16 -22.58
N LYS A 154 -13.70 20.81 -21.30
CA LYS A 154 -12.41 20.74 -20.59
C LYS A 154 -11.86 19.32 -20.48
N PHE A 155 -12.53 18.33 -21.07
CA PHE A 155 -12.02 16.99 -21.09
C PHE A 155 -10.75 16.90 -21.97
N THR A 156 -9.71 16.30 -21.48
CA THR A 156 -8.47 16.08 -22.22
C THR A 156 -8.17 14.61 -22.42
N LYS A 157 -8.11 13.84 -21.34
CA LYS A 157 -7.91 12.39 -21.30
C LYS A 157 -8.39 11.86 -19.95
N LEU A 158 -8.52 10.54 -19.82
CA LEU A 158 -8.67 9.90 -18.51
C LEU A 158 -7.36 10.02 -17.71
N ASN A 159 -7.45 9.97 -16.40
CA ASN A 159 -6.25 9.88 -15.56
C ASN A 159 -5.52 8.56 -15.82
N ASP A 160 -4.20 8.58 -15.79
CA ASP A 160 -3.39 7.37 -16.01
C ASP A 160 -3.47 6.40 -14.81
N THR A 161 -3.85 6.92 -13.64
CA THR A 161 -4.06 6.16 -12.40
C THR A 161 -5.38 6.55 -11.77
N ALA A 162 -6.05 5.56 -11.15
CA ALA A 162 -7.28 5.84 -10.43
C ALA A 162 -6.98 6.59 -9.11
N GLU A 163 -7.84 7.53 -8.79
CA GLU A 163 -7.76 8.35 -7.57
C GLU A 163 -9.07 8.25 -6.79
N PRO A 164 -9.03 8.32 -5.44
CA PRO A 164 -10.26 8.37 -4.67
C PRO A 164 -11.07 9.62 -5.04
N PRO A 165 -12.38 9.47 -5.33
CA PRO A 165 -13.23 10.62 -5.61
C PRO A 165 -13.24 11.63 -4.45
N PRO A 166 -13.46 12.92 -4.73
CA PRO A 166 -13.54 13.94 -3.68
C PRO A 166 -14.58 13.57 -2.62
N GLY A 167 -14.17 13.61 -1.35
CA GLY A 167 -15.02 13.26 -0.22
C GLY A 167 -14.96 11.79 0.22
N THR A 168 -14.20 10.94 -0.47
CA THR A 168 -13.92 9.58 0.02
C THR A 168 -13.12 9.69 1.32
N PRO A 169 -13.59 9.10 2.44
CA PRO A 169 -12.81 9.09 3.66
C PRO A 169 -11.49 8.34 3.41
N GLN A 170 -10.37 9.03 3.42
CA GLN A 170 -9.08 8.37 3.48
C GLN A 170 -8.97 7.78 4.88
N THR A 171 -8.86 6.47 4.98
CA THR A 171 -8.64 5.79 6.25
C THR A 171 -7.43 6.41 6.91
N ALA A 172 -7.66 7.11 8.03
CA ALA A 172 -6.58 7.60 8.86
C ALA A 172 -5.69 6.41 9.22
N CYS A 173 -4.38 6.58 9.09
CA CYS A 173 -3.41 5.56 9.45
C CYS A 173 -3.79 4.91 10.77
N LYS A 174 -4.09 3.61 10.78
CA LYS A 174 -4.12 2.84 12.02
C LYS A 174 -2.70 2.82 12.54
N PRO A 175 -2.43 3.35 13.75
CA PRO A 175 -1.14 3.11 14.37
C PRO A 175 -0.99 1.59 14.47
N GLY A 176 0.12 1.05 13.94
CA GLY A 176 0.39 -0.37 14.01
C GLY A 176 0.25 -0.83 15.47
N THR A 177 -0.62 -1.80 15.71
CA THR A 177 -0.66 -2.53 16.96
C THR A 177 0.66 -3.27 17.08
N GLY A 178 1.66 -2.61 17.68
CA GLY A 178 2.89 -3.27 18.11
C GLY A 178 2.48 -4.40 19.06
N ASN A 179 2.58 -5.62 18.59
CA ASN A 179 2.57 -6.77 19.48
C ASN A 179 3.83 -6.66 20.37
N GLY A 180 3.60 -6.37 21.68
CA GLY A 180 4.58 -6.54 22.74
C GLY A 180 4.95 -8.02 22.96
#